data_bc4332b1a4b2db105e0be0603e07f1ad
#
_entry.id   bc4332b1a4b2db105e0be0603e07f1ad
#
_cell.length_a   1.000
_cell.length_b   1.000
_cell.length_c   1.000
_cell.angle_alpha   90.00
_cell.angle_beta   90.00
_cell.angle_gamma   90.00
#
_symmetry.space_group_name_H-M   'P 1'
#
loop_
_entity.id
_entity.type
_entity.pdbx_description
1 polymer ?
#
loop_
_entity_poly.entity_id
_entity_poly.type
_entity_poly.pdbx_seq_one_letter_code
_entity_poly.pdbx_strand_id
1 'polypeptide(L)'
;MLSHSIREIAESDANWIVEACQDKEILFWTTVPRPYELQHAQGFIRGEFPEYKIWVIEDKQSKPVGIISIHGIDEAGNAELGYFVAPWGRGKGATTDAINLIEEYAKSDPKIKFLQACIADLNIASQKVVESAGLIKAEAAAKKVPAGDEKVSSTFFRKAI
;
A
#
# COMPACT_ATOMS: atom_id res chain seq x y z
N MET A 1 14.87 11.90 -9.98
CA MET A 1 13.98 11.22 -10.95
C MET A 1 13.53 9.90 -10.39
N LEU A 2 12.24 9.62 -10.46
CA LEU A 2 11.67 8.36 -9.96
C LEU A 2 11.98 7.21 -10.93
N SER A 3 12.19 6.02 -10.34
CA SER A 3 12.42 4.79 -11.10
C SER A 3 11.16 4.00 -11.38
N HIS A 4 10.05 4.43 -10.80
CA HIS A 4 8.75 3.75 -10.88
C HIS A 4 7.66 4.71 -11.32
N SER A 5 6.59 4.15 -11.86
CA SER A 5 5.37 4.88 -12.18
C SER A 5 4.17 4.18 -11.56
N ILE A 6 3.04 4.84 -11.54
CA ILE A 6 1.78 4.23 -11.10
C ILE A 6 0.73 4.39 -12.20
N ARG A 7 -0.18 3.44 -12.29
CA ARG A 7 -1.35 3.49 -13.17
C ARG A 7 -2.54 2.83 -12.50
N GLU A 8 -3.73 3.11 -13.00
CA GLU A 8 -4.92 2.44 -12.50
C GLU A 8 -4.82 0.92 -12.69
N ILE A 9 -5.39 0.18 -11.74
CA ILE A 9 -5.48 -1.28 -11.79
C ILE A 9 -6.46 -1.71 -12.89
N ALA A 10 -6.19 -2.84 -13.54
CA ALA A 10 -7.01 -3.39 -14.62
C ALA A 10 -7.18 -4.90 -14.46
N GLU A 11 -8.18 -5.46 -15.16
CA GLU A 11 -8.45 -6.90 -15.11
C GLU A 11 -7.23 -7.76 -15.47
N SER A 12 -6.40 -7.26 -16.38
CA SER A 12 -5.16 -7.93 -16.78
C SER A 12 -4.13 -8.08 -15.67
N ASP A 13 -4.32 -7.39 -14.54
CA ASP A 13 -3.40 -7.47 -13.41
C ASP A 13 -3.67 -8.69 -12.51
N ALA A 14 -4.79 -9.38 -12.69
CA ALA A 14 -5.18 -10.46 -11.78
C ALA A 14 -4.12 -11.54 -11.62
N ASN A 15 -3.51 -11.98 -12.71
CA ASN A 15 -2.55 -13.10 -12.67
C ASN A 15 -1.28 -12.78 -11.88
N TRP A 16 -0.69 -11.60 -12.09
CA TRP A 16 0.53 -11.25 -11.35
C TRP A 16 0.23 -10.99 -9.87
N ILE A 17 -0.97 -10.46 -9.55
CA ILE A 17 -1.39 -10.26 -8.16
C ILE A 17 -1.50 -11.60 -7.43
N VAL A 18 -2.09 -12.61 -8.08
CA VAL A 18 -2.15 -13.96 -7.50
C VAL A 18 -0.76 -14.49 -7.22
N GLU A 19 0.15 -14.36 -8.18
CA GLU A 19 1.54 -14.80 -8.02
C GLU A 19 2.23 -14.07 -6.85
N ALA A 20 2.09 -12.76 -6.78
CA ALA A 20 2.68 -11.95 -5.71
C ALA A 20 2.14 -12.33 -4.33
N CYS A 21 0.85 -12.56 -4.21
CA CYS A 21 0.18 -12.86 -2.94
C CYS A 21 0.39 -14.30 -2.44
N GLN A 22 1.21 -15.09 -3.11
CA GLN A 22 1.74 -16.35 -2.56
C GLN A 22 2.92 -16.10 -1.64
N ASP A 23 3.49 -14.92 -1.65
CA ASP A 23 4.69 -14.57 -0.90
C ASP A 23 4.46 -14.55 0.61
N LYS A 24 5.39 -15.15 1.35
CA LYS A 24 5.27 -15.30 2.81
C LYS A 24 5.24 -13.96 3.54
N GLU A 25 6.00 -12.96 3.08
CA GLU A 25 6.02 -11.65 3.73
C GLU A 25 4.72 -10.88 3.50
N ILE A 26 4.18 -10.94 2.28
CA ILE A 26 2.88 -10.33 2.00
C ILE A 26 1.81 -10.97 2.89
N LEU A 27 1.80 -12.30 2.98
CA LEU A 27 0.87 -13.03 3.83
C LEU A 27 1.06 -12.72 5.32
N PHE A 28 2.29 -12.47 5.74
CA PHE A 28 2.59 -12.17 7.14
C PHE A 28 2.05 -10.81 7.58
N TRP A 29 2.20 -9.77 6.75
CA TRP A 29 1.87 -8.39 7.12
C TRP A 29 0.50 -7.91 6.68
N THR A 30 -0.26 -8.74 5.95
CA THR A 30 -1.56 -8.34 5.40
C THR A 30 -2.66 -9.32 5.76
N THR A 31 -3.91 -8.93 5.47
CA THR A 31 -5.08 -9.78 5.66
C THR A 31 -5.58 -10.38 4.34
N VAL A 32 -4.76 -10.38 3.30
CA VAL A 32 -5.19 -10.99 2.04
C VAL A 32 -5.60 -12.45 2.24
N PRO A 33 -6.61 -12.94 1.48
CA PRO A 33 -7.07 -14.33 1.61
C PRO A 33 -5.96 -15.37 1.44
N ARG A 34 -6.12 -16.49 2.12
CA ARG A 34 -5.16 -17.63 2.02
C ARG A 34 -5.93 -18.95 1.95
N PRO A 35 -5.65 -19.75 0.92
CA PRO A 35 -4.76 -19.46 -0.21
C PRO A 35 -5.30 -18.31 -1.07
N TYR A 36 -4.40 -17.52 -1.65
CA TYR A 36 -4.81 -16.44 -2.53
C TYR A 36 -5.06 -17.00 -3.94
N GLU A 37 -6.28 -16.82 -4.42
CA GLU A 37 -6.76 -17.40 -5.67
C GLU A 37 -7.18 -16.32 -6.67
N LEU A 38 -7.35 -16.71 -7.92
CA LEU A 38 -7.72 -15.80 -9.01
C LEU A 38 -9.00 -15.01 -8.69
N GLN A 39 -10.00 -15.66 -8.11
CA GLN A 39 -11.25 -14.99 -7.74
C GLN A 39 -11.04 -13.85 -6.74
N HIS A 40 -10.05 -13.98 -5.85
CA HIS A 40 -9.72 -12.93 -4.89
C HIS A 40 -9.13 -11.69 -5.59
N ALA A 41 -8.21 -11.90 -6.54
CA ALA A 41 -7.65 -10.82 -7.34
C ALA A 41 -8.71 -10.13 -8.19
N GLN A 42 -9.58 -10.89 -8.82
CA GLN A 42 -10.68 -10.36 -9.63
C GLN A 42 -11.65 -9.52 -8.79
N GLY A 43 -12.02 -9.99 -7.59
CA GLY A 43 -12.87 -9.23 -6.67
C GLY A 43 -12.23 -7.91 -6.25
N PHE A 44 -10.94 -7.95 -5.91
CA PHE A 44 -10.18 -6.77 -5.56
C PHE A 44 -10.16 -5.73 -6.70
N ILE A 45 -9.89 -6.18 -7.92
CA ILE A 45 -9.86 -5.32 -9.11
C ILE A 45 -11.23 -4.72 -9.42
N ARG A 46 -12.29 -5.50 -9.26
CA ARG A 46 -13.67 -5.12 -9.60
C ARG A 46 -14.35 -4.22 -8.57
N GLY A 47 -13.66 -3.86 -7.49
CA GLY A 47 -14.18 -2.93 -6.49
C GLY A 47 -14.87 -3.57 -5.31
N GLU A 48 -14.36 -4.73 -4.85
CA GLU A 48 -14.77 -5.34 -3.59
C GLU A 48 -14.69 -4.36 -2.41
N PHE A 49 -13.76 -3.42 -2.49
CA PHE A 49 -13.62 -2.33 -1.53
C PHE A 49 -13.93 -1.00 -2.23
N PRO A 50 -15.19 -0.59 -2.30
CA PRO A 50 -15.59 0.56 -3.12
C PRO A 50 -14.99 1.90 -2.69
N GLU A 51 -14.57 2.02 -1.43
CA GLU A 51 -13.89 3.22 -0.92
C GLU A 51 -12.41 3.29 -1.31
N TYR A 52 -11.86 2.19 -1.82
CA TYR A 52 -10.43 2.14 -2.18
C TYR A 52 -10.19 2.79 -3.53
N LYS A 53 -9.10 3.55 -3.64
CA LYS A 53 -8.47 3.90 -4.91
C LYS A 53 -7.18 3.08 -5.01
N ILE A 54 -7.01 2.39 -6.14
CA ILE A 54 -5.97 1.38 -6.28
C ILE A 54 -5.13 1.64 -7.53
N TRP A 55 -3.81 1.65 -7.36
CA TRP A 55 -2.85 1.81 -8.45
C TRP A 55 -1.87 0.65 -8.46
N VAL A 56 -1.45 0.29 -9.67
CA VAL A 56 -0.34 -0.64 -9.88
C VAL A 56 0.96 0.16 -9.95
N ILE A 57 1.97 -0.32 -9.25
CA ILE A 57 3.33 0.23 -9.33
C ILE A 57 4.07 -0.53 -10.42
N GLU A 58 4.64 0.19 -11.38
CA GLU A 58 5.42 -0.38 -12.48
C GLU A 58 6.86 0.08 -12.42
N ASP A 59 7.78 -0.81 -12.81
CA ASP A 59 9.18 -0.45 -12.98
C ASP A 59 9.43 0.26 -14.32
N LYS A 60 10.70 0.56 -14.65
CA LYS A 60 11.06 1.26 -15.88
C LYS A 60 10.76 0.48 -17.15
N GLN A 61 10.59 -0.83 -17.07
CA GLN A 61 10.21 -1.69 -18.18
C GLN A 61 8.70 -1.92 -18.23
N SER A 62 7.93 -1.15 -17.48
CA SER A 62 6.48 -1.28 -17.37
C SER A 62 6.03 -2.64 -16.79
N LYS A 63 6.90 -3.28 -16.02
CA LYS A 63 6.57 -4.52 -15.33
C LYS A 63 5.88 -4.19 -14.01
N PRO A 64 4.68 -4.78 -13.74
CA PRO A 64 4.04 -4.61 -12.44
C PRO A 64 4.89 -5.20 -11.32
N VAL A 65 5.13 -4.40 -10.28
CA VAL A 65 5.95 -4.80 -9.14
C VAL A 65 5.27 -4.62 -7.79
N GLY A 66 4.10 -4.00 -7.76
CA GLY A 66 3.39 -3.80 -6.51
C GLY A 66 2.06 -3.09 -6.68
N ILE A 67 1.39 -2.91 -5.55
CA ILE A 67 0.12 -2.19 -5.45
C ILE A 67 0.29 -1.09 -4.40
N ILE A 68 -0.29 0.07 -4.67
CA ILE A 68 -0.51 1.10 -3.66
C ILE A 68 -1.96 1.56 -3.74
N SER A 69 -2.59 1.78 -2.60
CA SER A 69 -3.99 2.20 -2.55
C SER A 69 -4.21 3.23 -1.44
N ILE A 70 -5.26 4.03 -1.63
CA ILE A 70 -5.85 4.84 -0.57
C ILE A 70 -7.09 4.07 -0.11
N HIS A 71 -7.12 3.68 1.16
CA HIS A 71 -8.20 2.87 1.73
C HIS A 71 -9.43 3.69 2.14
N GLY A 72 -9.32 4.99 2.09
CA GLY A 72 -10.37 5.92 2.46
C GLY A 72 -9.78 7.20 3.01
N ILE A 73 -10.62 8.20 3.14
CA ILE A 73 -10.25 9.51 3.67
C ILE A 73 -11.18 9.77 4.85
N ASP A 74 -10.61 9.98 6.04
CA ASP A 74 -11.42 10.25 7.22
C ASP A 74 -11.84 11.72 7.31
N GLU A 75 -12.62 12.06 8.33
CA GLU A 75 -13.12 13.42 8.52
C GLU A 75 -12.01 14.46 8.76
N ALA A 76 -10.88 14.03 9.29
CA ALA A 76 -9.73 14.90 9.51
C ALA A 76 -8.89 15.11 8.24
N GLY A 77 -9.21 14.40 7.16
CA GLY A 77 -8.48 14.50 5.90
C GLY A 77 -7.30 13.55 5.80
N ASN A 78 -7.22 12.53 6.63
CA ASN A 78 -6.18 11.51 6.54
C ASN A 78 -6.54 10.50 5.45
N ALA A 79 -5.73 10.43 4.40
CA ALA A 79 -5.83 9.39 3.38
C ALA A 79 -4.95 8.22 3.79
N GLU A 80 -5.54 7.11 4.20
CA GLU A 80 -4.78 5.96 4.67
C GLU A 80 -4.28 5.12 3.52
N LEU A 81 -2.97 4.93 3.48
CA LEU A 81 -2.28 4.16 2.45
C LEU A 81 -2.22 2.69 2.81
N GLY A 82 -2.39 1.84 1.80
CA GLY A 82 -2.05 0.43 1.87
C GLY A 82 -1.16 0.09 0.69
N TYR A 83 -0.23 -0.84 0.86
CA TYR A 83 0.68 -1.21 -0.23
C TYR A 83 1.31 -2.57 0.03
N PHE A 84 1.73 -3.20 -1.06
CA PHE A 84 2.67 -4.31 -1.02
C PHE A 84 3.54 -4.30 -2.27
N VAL A 85 4.72 -4.88 -2.17
CA VAL A 85 5.64 -5.05 -3.29
C VAL A 85 5.89 -6.53 -3.50
N ALA A 86 5.76 -6.97 -4.75
CA ALA A 86 6.04 -8.35 -5.14
C ALA A 86 7.52 -8.69 -4.89
N PRO A 87 7.85 -9.96 -4.62
CA PRO A 87 9.24 -10.36 -4.37
C PRO A 87 10.23 -9.89 -5.43
N TRP A 88 9.81 -9.90 -6.71
CA TRP A 88 10.67 -9.50 -7.83
C TRP A 88 10.88 -7.98 -7.92
N GLY A 89 10.18 -7.19 -7.13
CA GLY A 89 10.29 -5.73 -7.15
C GLY A 89 10.94 -5.12 -5.91
N ARG A 90 11.33 -5.93 -4.95
CA ARG A 90 11.87 -5.45 -3.66
C ARG A 90 13.27 -4.87 -3.75
N GLY A 91 13.59 -3.99 -2.80
CA GLY A 91 14.93 -3.43 -2.66
C GLY A 91 15.27 -2.35 -3.68
N LYS A 92 14.30 -1.79 -4.37
CA LYS A 92 14.50 -0.82 -5.46
C LYS A 92 13.77 0.50 -5.25
N GLY A 93 13.20 0.72 -4.07
CA GLY A 93 12.52 1.97 -3.76
C GLY A 93 11.11 2.11 -4.33
N ALA A 94 10.47 1.01 -4.74
CA ALA A 94 9.15 1.04 -5.38
C ALA A 94 8.08 1.72 -4.51
N THR A 95 7.99 1.39 -3.24
CA THR A 95 6.99 1.97 -2.34
C THR A 95 7.26 3.46 -2.09
N THR A 96 8.50 3.84 -1.87
CA THR A 96 8.88 5.25 -1.67
C THR A 96 8.51 6.09 -2.89
N ASP A 97 8.84 5.61 -4.09
CA ASP A 97 8.46 6.28 -5.33
C ASP A 97 6.94 6.40 -5.46
N ALA A 98 6.24 5.32 -5.16
CA ALA A 98 4.78 5.28 -5.25
C ALA A 98 4.11 6.26 -4.29
N ILE A 99 4.60 6.36 -3.05
CA ILE A 99 4.07 7.33 -2.08
C ILE A 99 4.28 8.76 -2.58
N ASN A 100 5.44 9.06 -3.16
CA ASN A 100 5.70 10.38 -3.73
C ASN A 100 4.74 10.70 -4.88
N LEU A 101 4.42 9.71 -5.71
CA LEU A 101 3.45 9.87 -6.80
C LEU A 101 2.02 10.05 -6.28
N ILE A 102 1.65 9.33 -5.24
CA ILE A 102 0.35 9.49 -4.58
C ILE A 102 0.23 10.88 -3.95
N GLU A 103 1.32 11.43 -3.42
CA GLU A 103 1.31 12.80 -2.91
C GLU A 103 0.90 13.81 -3.99
N GLU A 104 1.42 13.65 -5.21
CA GLU A 104 1.01 14.50 -6.33
C GLU A 104 -0.48 14.35 -6.65
N TYR A 105 -0.99 13.14 -6.66
CA TYR A 105 -2.43 12.91 -6.80
C TYR A 105 -3.22 13.58 -5.66
N ALA A 106 -2.76 13.42 -4.43
CA ALA A 106 -3.44 13.93 -3.23
C ALA A 106 -3.60 15.45 -3.26
N LYS A 107 -2.65 16.17 -3.85
CA LYS A 107 -2.74 17.62 -4.01
C LYS A 107 -3.93 18.06 -4.88
N SER A 108 -4.44 17.17 -5.71
CA SER A 108 -5.60 17.46 -6.57
C SER A 108 -6.95 17.19 -5.87
N ASP A 109 -6.95 16.55 -4.71
CA ASP A 109 -8.16 16.22 -3.97
C ASP A 109 -8.24 17.08 -2.69
N PRO A 110 -9.18 18.07 -2.64
CA PRO A 110 -9.27 18.96 -1.49
C PRO A 110 -9.67 18.28 -0.18
N LYS A 111 -10.16 17.04 -0.24
CA LYS A 111 -10.49 16.25 0.96
C LYS A 111 -9.26 15.71 1.65
N ILE A 112 -8.15 15.59 0.93
CA ILE A 112 -6.92 15.01 1.49
C ILE A 112 -6.05 16.13 2.06
N LYS A 113 -5.77 16.03 3.36
CA LYS A 113 -4.88 16.96 4.06
C LYS A 113 -3.59 16.28 4.51
N PHE A 114 -3.63 14.98 4.70
CA PHE A 114 -2.49 14.18 5.14
C PHE A 114 -2.48 12.85 4.42
N LEU A 115 -1.30 12.35 4.09
CA LEU A 115 -1.09 10.93 3.82
C LEU A 115 -0.79 10.24 5.14
N GLN A 116 -1.39 9.08 5.37
CA GLN A 116 -1.25 8.33 6.60
C GLN A 116 -0.95 6.87 6.30
N ALA A 117 -0.07 6.27 7.09
CA ALA A 117 0.15 4.83 7.06
C ALA A 117 0.05 4.30 8.48
N CYS A 118 -0.63 3.17 8.64
CA CYS A 118 -0.74 2.47 9.92
C CYS A 118 0.15 1.24 9.86
N ILE A 119 1.23 1.25 10.63
CA ILE A 119 2.31 0.26 10.49
C ILE A 119 2.50 -0.49 11.80
N ALA A 120 2.60 -1.82 11.72
CA ALA A 120 2.92 -2.66 12.86
C ALA A 120 4.23 -2.19 13.50
N ASP A 121 4.25 -2.10 14.83
CA ASP A 121 5.46 -1.69 15.55
C ASP A 121 6.63 -2.64 15.30
N LEU A 122 6.34 -3.90 14.96
CA LEU A 122 7.34 -4.90 14.61
C LEU A 122 7.87 -4.78 13.18
N ASN A 123 7.16 -4.06 12.30
CA ASN A 123 7.52 -3.96 10.89
C ASN A 123 8.49 -2.80 10.62
N ILE A 124 9.73 -2.99 11.02
CA ILE A 124 10.78 -1.96 10.91
C ILE A 124 11.03 -1.55 9.46
N ALA A 125 11.01 -2.52 8.53
CA ALA A 125 11.25 -2.25 7.12
C ALA A 125 10.20 -1.28 6.55
N SER A 126 8.91 -1.48 6.86
CA SER A 126 7.83 -0.61 6.39
C SER A 126 7.92 0.78 7.02
N GLN A 127 8.31 0.87 8.29
CA GLN A 127 8.54 2.17 8.95
C GLN A 127 9.61 2.98 8.23
N LYS A 128 10.73 2.35 7.88
CA LYS A 128 11.81 3.02 7.15
C LYS A 128 11.37 3.49 5.77
N VAL A 129 10.55 2.71 5.10
CA VAL A 129 10.04 3.05 3.77
C VAL A 129 9.19 4.32 3.82
N VAL A 130 8.23 4.40 4.73
CA VAL A 130 7.36 5.58 4.82
C VAL A 130 8.14 6.81 5.32
N GLU A 131 9.11 6.64 6.20
CA GLU A 131 9.99 7.72 6.62
C GLU A 131 10.81 8.25 5.46
N SER A 132 11.30 7.37 4.58
CA SER A 132 12.01 7.77 3.36
C SER A 132 11.12 8.60 2.42
N ALA A 133 9.82 8.40 2.46
CA ALA A 133 8.86 9.18 1.69
C ALA A 133 8.39 10.45 2.41
N GLY A 134 8.93 10.73 3.60
CA GLY A 134 8.64 11.93 4.35
C GLY A 134 7.51 11.84 5.37
N LEU A 135 6.94 10.65 5.58
CA LEU A 135 5.98 10.47 6.65
C LEU A 135 6.73 10.39 7.98
N ILE A 136 6.19 11.00 9.00
CA ILE A 136 6.78 10.99 10.34
C ILE A 136 5.83 10.31 11.33
N LYS A 137 6.43 9.70 12.35
CA LYS A 137 5.68 9.06 13.42
C LYS A 137 4.75 10.07 14.07
N ALA A 138 3.47 9.74 14.17
CA ALA A 138 2.45 10.61 14.75
C ALA A 138 2.04 10.10 16.13
N GLU A 139 1.14 9.14 16.20
CA GLU A 139 0.71 8.57 17.48
C GLU A 139 0.45 7.07 17.34
N ALA A 140 0.38 6.38 18.50
CA ALA A 140 -0.02 4.98 18.54
C ALA A 140 -1.43 4.84 17.98
N ALA A 141 -1.64 3.85 17.11
CA ALA A 141 -2.97 3.57 16.57
C ALA A 141 -3.77 2.73 17.56
N ALA A 142 -5.08 2.99 17.63
CA ALA A 142 -5.97 2.19 18.46
C ALA A 142 -6.16 0.78 17.89
N LYS A 143 -6.08 0.62 16.58
CA LYS A 143 -6.27 -0.67 15.92
C LYS A 143 -5.00 -1.50 15.98
N LYS A 144 -5.18 -2.81 16.12
CA LYS A 144 -4.10 -3.78 15.95
C LYS A 144 -4.07 -4.27 14.50
N VAL A 145 -2.91 -4.62 14.03
CA VAL A 145 -2.66 -5.02 12.64
C VAL A 145 -2.01 -6.39 12.57
N PRO A 146 -2.10 -7.08 11.42
CA PRO A 146 -1.58 -8.44 11.28
C PRO A 146 -0.06 -8.53 11.43
N ALA A 147 0.39 -9.61 12.07
CA ALA A 147 1.77 -10.09 12.06
C ALA A 147 1.70 -11.62 12.12
N GLY A 148 1.61 -12.24 10.95
CA GLY A 148 1.36 -13.68 10.84
C GLY A 148 -0.03 -14.03 11.33
N ASP A 149 -0.13 -14.95 12.29
CA ASP A 149 -1.40 -15.36 12.87
C ASP A 149 -1.85 -14.45 14.03
N GLU A 150 -1.03 -13.47 14.38
CA GLU A 150 -1.30 -12.58 15.50
C GLU A 150 -1.72 -11.19 15.04
N LYS A 151 -2.29 -10.43 15.96
CA LYS A 151 -2.53 -8.99 15.82
C LYS A 151 -1.62 -8.26 16.79
N VAL A 152 -0.92 -7.27 16.31
CA VAL A 152 0.08 -6.53 17.09
C VAL A 152 -0.22 -5.04 17.09
N SER A 153 0.37 -4.33 18.04
CA SER A 153 0.26 -2.88 18.13
C SER A 153 0.80 -2.20 16.88
N SER A 154 0.29 -1.03 16.58
CA SER A 154 0.64 -0.26 15.40
C SER A 154 0.76 1.22 15.71
N THR A 155 1.42 1.94 14.82
CA THR A 155 1.65 3.38 14.92
C THR A 155 1.27 4.05 13.62
N PHE A 156 0.65 5.21 13.71
CA PHE A 156 0.38 6.06 12.55
C PHE A 156 1.61 6.87 12.20
N PHE A 157 1.88 6.93 10.91
CA PHE A 157 2.87 7.82 10.30
C PHE A 157 2.12 8.76 9.36
N ARG A 158 2.42 10.05 9.37
CA ARG A 158 1.70 11.05 8.56
C ARG A 158 2.63 12.03 7.89
N LYS A 159 2.13 12.56 6.78
CA LYS A 159 2.75 13.67 6.06
C LYS A 159 1.66 14.64 5.63
N ALA A 160 1.84 15.93 5.96
CA ALA A 160 0.92 16.96 5.48
C ALA A 160 1.10 17.19 3.97
N ILE A 161 -0.02 17.41 3.30
CA ILE A 161 -0.04 17.69 1.86
C ILE A 161 -0.07 19.19 1.62
#